data_74a66d8efc108d063b1660d5ae0056a7
#
_entry.id   74a66d8efc108d063b1660d5ae0056a7
#
_cell.length_a   1.000
_cell.length_b   1.000
_cell.length_c   1.000
_cell.angle_alpha   90.00
_cell.angle_beta   90.00
_cell.angle_gamma   90.00
#
_symmetry.space_group_name_H-M   'P 1'
#
loop_
_entity.id
_entity.type
_entity.pdbx_description
1 polymer ?
#
loop_
_entity_poly.entity_id
_entity_poly.type
_entity_poly.pdbx_seq_one_letter_code
_entity_poly.pdbx_strand_id
1 'polypeptide(L)'
;KVISVGNITVGGSGKTPLVIYVTNLLKNSGYKVGVLSRGYGRKSRGYKLVSKGDEILTSVEECGDEIYHTSIECKVAAAVSENRVKGAKKLIEESEINFIVLDDAFQHRWILRDADLVIIDQSFVNTKDFFTHNLLPAGDLRERFESLKRSDAIILNRKFLEKEEINQEMKKYFEEKKIYTAYYKAISFVDVMRKIEYNLDDFKGQESLVVSGIADPQSFLNILNKVHVNTQNKLIFRDHKNYTLKEVQQIR
;
A
#
# COMPACT_ATOMS: atom_id res chain seq x y z
N LYS A 1 10.65 18.62 -3.75
CA LYS A 1 9.95 18.19 -2.53
C LYS A 1 9.94 16.67 -2.41
N VAL A 2 10.05 16.16 -1.17
CA VAL A 2 10.07 14.73 -0.88
C VAL A 2 9.06 14.41 0.22
N ILE A 3 8.10 13.56 -0.09
CA ILE A 3 7.10 13.07 0.87
C ILE A 3 7.35 11.58 1.08
N SER A 4 7.48 11.15 2.31
CA SER A 4 7.61 9.73 2.66
C SER A 4 6.26 9.18 3.11
N VAL A 5 5.91 8.03 2.56
CA VAL A 5 4.82 7.18 3.04
C VAL A 5 5.44 5.91 3.61
N GLY A 6 5.11 5.58 4.83
CA GLY A 6 5.64 4.39 5.48
C GLY A 6 4.79 3.92 6.64
N ASN A 7 5.27 2.93 7.35
CA ASN A 7 4.63 2.42 8.55
C ASN A 7 5.67 2.00 9.60
N ILE A 8 5.21 1.60 10.79
CA ILE A 8 6.05 1.08 11.87
C ILE A 8 5.80 -0.42 12.12
N THR A 9 4.91 -1.06 11.35
CA THR A 9 4.52 -2.45 11.52
C THR A 9 4.90 -3.29 10.31
N VAL A 10 4.92 -4.60 10.46
CA VAL A 10 4.91 -5.54 9.32
C VAL A 10 3.47 -5.79 8.86
N GLY A 11 3.31 -6.37 7.67
CA GLY A 11 2.02 -6.73 7.09
C GLY A 11 1.32 -5.59 6.34
N GLY A 12 0.10 -5.86 5.91
CA GLY A 12 -0.70 -5.02 5.01
C GLY A 12 -1.37 -3.84 5.69
N SER A 13 -0.61 -2.83 6.11
CA SER A 13 -1.15 -1.60 6.73
C SER A 13 -1.87 -0.67 5.75
N GLY A 14 -1.77 -0.89 4.42
CA GLY A 14 -2.36 -0.04 3.39
C GLY A 14 -1.41 1.02 2.82
N LYS A 15 -0.10 0.79 2.86
CA LYS A 15 0.90 1.71 2.30
C LYS A 15 0.66 2.00 0.82
N THR A 16 0.58 0.96 -0.01
CA THR A 16 0.43 1.11 -1.46
C THR A 16 -0.79 1.94 -1.85
N PRO A 17 -2.01 1.69 -1.33
CA PRO A 17 -3.15 2.58 -1.55
C PRO A 17 -2.90 4.03 -1.11
N LEU A 18 -2.20 4.25 0.00
CA LEU A 18 -1.88 5.61 0.45
C LEU A 18 -0.87 6.30 -0.48
N VAL A 19 0.15 5.58 -0.96
CA VAL A 19 1.11 6.08 -1.96
C VAL A 19 0.37 6.50 -3.23
N ILE A 20 -0.53 5.66 -3.74
CA ILE A 20 -1.37 5.95 -4.92
C ILE A 20 -2.23 7.19 -4.66
N TYR A 21 -2.89 7.26 -3.51
CA TYR A 21 -3.73 8.40 -3.14
C TYR A 21 -2.94 9.72 -3.09
N VAL A 22 -1.81 9.74 -2.38
CA VAL A 22 -0.95 10.94 -2.24
C VAL A 22 -0.37 11.35 -3.60
N THR A 23 0.07 10.39 -4.40
CA THR A 23 0.60 10.64 -5.74
C THR A 23 -0.44 11.27 -6.64
N ASN A 24 -1.65 10.71 -6.68
CA ASN A 24 -2.76 11.26 -7.49
C ASN A 24 -3.23 12.62 -6.97
N LEU A 25 -3.28 12.82 -5.64
CA LEU A 25 -3.61 14.12 -5.04
C LEU A 25 -2.65 15.21 -5.51
N LEU A 26 -1.34 14.95 -5.46
CA LEU A 26 -0.31 15.88 -5.93
C LEU A 26 -0.40 16.12 -7.44
N LYS A 27 -0.55 15.04 -8.22
CA LYS A 27 -0.70 15.12 -9.68
C LYS A 27 -1.92 15.96 -10.07
N ASN A 28 -3.07 15.73 -9.44
CA ASN A 28 -4.30 16.48 -9.69
C ASN A 28 -4.20 17.95 -9.22
N SER A 29 -3.27 18.25 -8.31
CA SER A 29 -2.94 19.61 -7.90
C SER A 29 -1.93 20.30 -8.84
N GLY A 30 -1.58 19.67 -9.97
CA GLY A 30 -0.71 20.24 -11.00
C GLY A 30 0.79 20.03 -10.78
N TYR A 31 1.19 19.22 -9.81
CA TYR A 31 2.61 18.92 -9.59
C TYR A 31 3.12 17.79 -10.49
N LYS A 32 4.37 17.88 -10.91
CA LYS A 32 5.09 16.81 -11.60
C LYS A 32 5.66 15.84 -10.55
N VAL A 33 5.03 14.68 -10.42
CA VAL A 33 5.29 13.72 -9.34
C VAL A 33 6.03 12.50 -9.87
N GLY A 34 7.01 12.02 -9.09
CA GLY A 34 7.63 10.71 -9.27
C GLY A 34 7.46 9.85 -8.02
N VAL A 35 7.45 8.54 -8.19
CA VAL A 35 7.40 7.57 -7.09
C VAL A 35 8.71 6.77 -7.03
N LEU A 36 9.25 6.64 -5.83
CA LEU A 36 10.49 5.87 -5.60
C LEU A 36 10.27 4.83 -4.51
N SER A 37 10.36 3.55 -4.89
CA SER A 37 10.24 2.41 -3.98
C SER A 37 11.57 1.66 -3.83
N ARG A 38 11.63 0.72 -2.88
CA ARG A 38 12.73 -0.24 -2.76
C ARG A 38 12.65 -1.33 -3.82
N GLY A 39 11.43 -1.64 -4.23
CA GLY A 39 11.16 -2.81 -5.06
C GLY A 39 11.30 -4.09 -4.23
N TYR A 40 10.44 -4.28 -3.24
CA TYR A 40 10.44 -5.49 -2.44
C TYR A 40 10.21 -6.72 -3.34
N GLY A 41 10.95 -7.81 -3.09
CA GLY A 41 10.83 -9.06 -3.84
C GLY A 41 11.33 -9.04 -5.29
N ARG A 42 11.85 -7.91 -5.81
CA ARG A 42 12.36 -7.81 -7.18
C ARG A 42 13.65 -8.62 -7.40
N LYS A 43 13.87 -9.05 -8.63
CA LYS A 43 15.08 -9.77 -9.04
C LYS A 43 16.24 -8.84 -9.41
N SER A 44 15.93 -7.60 -9.82
CA SER A 44 16.96 -6.61 -10.20
C SER A 44 17.63 -5.98 -8.97
N ARG A 45 18.78 -5.34 -9.18
CA ARG A 45 19.53 -4.60 -8.15
C ARG A 45 19.88 -3.20 -8.61
N GLY A 46 20.15 -2.31 -7.65
CA GLY A 46 20.51 -0.92 -7.92
C GLY A 46 19.31 -0.10 -8.37
N TYR A 47 19.59 0.99 -9.04
CA TYR A 47 18.55 1.85 -9.60
C TYR A 47 17.99 1.28 -10.90
N LYS A 48 16.67 1.31 -11.04
CA LYS A 48 15.98 0.96 -12.28
C LYS A 48 14.77 1.85 -12.47
N LEU A 49 14.66 2.50 -13.61
CA LEU A 49 13.47 3.25 -14.00
C LEU A 49 12.36 2.25 -14.36
N VAL A 50 11.18 2.44 -13.78
CA VAL A 50 10.03 1.54 -13.94
C VAL A 50 9.04 2.09 -14.97
N SER A 51 8.78 3.40 -14.91
CA SER A 51 7.88 4.06 -15.85
C SER A 51 8.27 5.51 -16.13
N LYS A 52 7.84 6.00 -17.29
CA LYS A 52 7.85 7.41 -17.68
C LYS A 52 6.42 7.92 -17.91
N GLY A 53 5.60 7.90 -16.84
CA GLY A 53 4.20 8.21 -16.97
C GLY A 53 3.38 7.04 -17.53
N ASP A 54 2.84 7.17 -18.73
CA ASP A 54 2.02 6.12 -19.35
C ASP A 54 2.83 4.91 -19.88
N GLU A 55 4.14 5.06 -20.04
CA GLU A 55 5.00 4.00 -20.55
C GLU A 55 5.64 3.20 -19.41
N ILE A 56 5.37 1.91 -19.35
CA ILE A 56 6.01 0.96 -18.42
C ILE A 56 7.27 0.38 -19.12
N LEU A 57 8.42 0.50 -18.47
CA LEU A 57 9.74 0.19 -19.03
C LEU A 57 10.31 -1.14 -18.53
N THR A 58 9.65 -1.83 -17.61
CA THR A 58 10.19 -3.02 -16.95
C THR A 58 9.09 -3.99 -16.57
N SER A 59 9.46 -5.23 -16.26
CA SER A 59 8.52 -6.26 -15.81
C SER A 59 8.32 -6.24 -14.28
N VAL A 60 7.25 -6.88 -13.81
CA VAL A 60 6.94 -7.05 -12.38
C VAL A 60 8.10 -7.73 -11.65
N GLU A 61 8.72 -8.75 -12.26
CA GLU A 61 9.83 -9.49 -11.66
C GLU A 61 11.06 -8.62 -11.41
N GLU A 62 11.24 -7.60 -12.25
CA GLU A 62 12.41 -6.72 -12.16
C GLU A 62 12.21 -5.52 -11.22
N CYS A 63 10.98 -5.08 -11.01
CA CYS A 63 10.71 -3.92 -10.15
C CYS A 63 9.95 -4.26 -8.86
N GLY A 64 9.23 -5.35 -8.82
CA GLY A 64 8.30 -5.71 -7.74
C GLY A 64 6.86 -5.26 -8.05
N ASP A 65 5.90 -5.96 -7.48
CA ASP A 65 4.48 -5.81 -7.77
C ASP A 65 3.89 -4.48 -7.27
N GLU A 66 4.29 -4.01 -6.09
CA GLU A 66 3.76 -2.78 -5.50
C GLU A 66 4.04 -1.54 -6.37
N ILE A 67 5.30 -1.34 -6.78
CA ILE A 67 5.66 -0.20 -7.62
C ILE A 67 5.14 -0.35 -9.04
N TYR A 68 5.07 -1.57 -9.57
CA TYR A 68 4.48 -1.85 -10.87
C TYR A 68 3.01 -1.44 -10.90
N HIS A 69 2.24 -1.87 -9.88
CA HIS A 69 0.84 -1.47 -9.70
C HIS A 69 0.69 0.04 -9.55
N THR A 70 1.49 0.66 -8.67
CA THR A 70 1.48 2.12 -8.49
C THR A 70 1.75 2.88 -9.79
N SER A 71 2.67 2.37 -10.62
CA SER A 71 2.99 2.99 -11.91
C SER A 71 1.82 2.96 -12.89
N ILE A 72 1.09 1.84 -12.95
CA ILE A 72 -0.11 1.69 -13.79
C ILE A 72 -1.23 2.63 -13.33
N GLU A 73 -1.49 2.66 -12.02
CA GLU A 73 -2.59 3.43 -11.45
C GLU A 73 -2.34 4.95 -11.52
N CYS A 74 -1.12 5.39 -11.22
CA CYS A 74 -0.81 6.81 -11.14
C CYS A 74 -0.37 7.41 -12.47
N LYS A 75 0.21 6.61 -13.38
CA LYS A 75 0.77 7.07 -14.65
C LYS A 75 1.73 8.24 -14.44
N VAL A 76 2.73 8.03 -13.61
CA VAL A 76 3.79 8.98 -13.27
C VAL A 76 5.16 8.33 -13.44
N ALA A 77 6.22 9.13 -13.46
CA ALA A 77 7.57 8.61 -13.42
C ALA A 77 7.78 7.77 -12.15
N ALA A 78 8.27 6.55 -12.29
CA ALA A 78 8.51 5.66 -11.15
C ALA A 78 9.83 4.93 -11.29
N ALA A 79 10.50 4.70 -10.15
CA ALA A 79 11.77 3.99 -10.11
C ALA A 79 11.90 3.14 -8.84
N VAL A 80 12.81 2.18 -8.88
CA VAL A 80 13.23 1.40 -7.72
C VAL A 80 14.72 1.59 -7.45
N SER A 81 15.06 1.61 -6.17
CA SER A 81 16.46 1.67 -5.72
C SER A 81 16.55 1.32 -4.25
N GLU A 82 17.51 0.49 -3.84
CA GLU A 82 17.82 0.24 -2.43
C GLU A 82 18.35 1.50 -1.75
N ASN A 83 19.18 2.25 -2.46
CA ASN A 83 19.69 3.56 -2.01
C ASN A 83 18.75 4.66 -2.50
N ARG A 84 17.84 5.12 -1.63
CA ARG A 84 16.85 6.15 -1.97
C ARG A 84 17.48 7.49 -2.37
N VAL A 85 18.62 7.85 -1.79
CA VAL A 85 19.30 9.11 -2.12
C VAL A 85 19.80 9.09 -3.57
N LYS A 86 20.52 8.02 -3.95
CA LYS A 86 20.97 7.84 -5.34
C LYS A 86 19.79 7.67 -6.30
N GLY A 87 18.77 6.91 -5.87
CA GLY A 87 17.55 6.71 -6.66
C GLY A 87 16.79 8.01 -6.94
N ALA A 88 16.62 8.85 -5.93
CA ALA A 88 15.96 10.14 -6.07
C ALA A 88 16.69 11.08 -7.03
N LYS A 89 18.03 11.16 -6.94
CA LYS A 89 18.84 11.96 -7.85
C LYS A 89 18.64 11.51 -9.29
N LYS A 90 18.79 10.22 -9.56
CA LYS A 90 18.62 9.68 -10.92
C LYS A 90 17.19 9.86 -11.45
N LEU A 91 16.19 9.65 -10.61
CA LEU A 91 14.79 9.85 -11.02
C LEU A 91 14.53 11.31 -11.40
N ILE A 92 15.12 12.28 -10.69
CA ILE A 92 15.04 13.72 -11.03
C ILE A 92 15.78 14.01 -12.36
N GLU A 93 16.95 13.43 -12.56
CA GLU A 93 17.75 13.61 -13.77
C GLU A 93 17.06 13.04 -15.02
N GLU A 94 16.36 11.92 -14.88
CA GLU A 94 15.70 11.19 -15.98
C GLU A 94 14.25 11.63 -16.24
N SER A 95 13.67 12.44 -15.32
CA SER A 95 12.26 12.84 -15.36
C SER A 95 12.09 14.27 -14.87
N GLU A 96 11.26 15.04 -15.53
CA GLU A 96 10.96 16.42 -15.15
C GLU A 96 10.03 16.51 -13.93
N ILE A 97 10.44 15.97 -12.78
CA ILE A 97 9.63 15.93 -11.56
C ILE A 97 10.05 17.00 -10.55
N ASN A 98 9.12 17.49 -9.76
CA ASN A 98 9.36 18.44 -8.66
C ASN A 98 8.89 17.90 -7.30
N PHE A 99 8.17 16.78 -7.29
CA PHE A 99 7.81 16.03 -6.09
C PHE A 99 8.22 14.56 -6.23
N ILE A 100 8.72 13.98 -5.15
CA ILE A 100 8.95 12.53 -5.01
C ILE A 100 8.13 12.01 -3.86
N VAL A 101 7.32 10.98 -4.13
CA VAL A 101 6.68 10.17 -3.09
C VAL A 101 7.55 8.92 -2.88
N LEU A 102 8.07 8.77 -1.67
CA LEU A 102 8.85 7.61 -1.26
C LEU A 102 7.93 6.55 -0.68
N ASP A 103 7.95 5.38 -1.26
CA ASP A 103 7.23 4.22 -0.78
C ASP A 103 8.06 3.41 0.21
N ASP A 104 7.43 3.03 1.33
CA ASP A 104 8.00 2.28 2.46
C ASP A 104 9.35 2.84 2.94
N ALA A 105 9.38 4.16 3.23
CA ALA A 105 10.63 4.84 3.50
C ALA A 105 10.75 5.44 4.92
N PHE A 106 9.82 5.19 5.83
CA PHE A 106 9.88 5.76 7.18
C PHE A 106 11.16 5.37 7.94
N GLN A 107 11.65 4.14 7.75
CA GLN A 107 12.92 3.65 8.31
C GLN A 107 14.15 4.17 7.56
N HIS A 108 14.00 4.68 6.32
CA HIS A 108 15.13 5.12 5.51
C HIS A 108 15.50 6.57 5.80
N ARG A 109 16.28 6.83 6.85
CA ARG A 109 16.57 8.16 7.41
C ARG A 109 17.68 8.96 6.70
N TRP A 110 18.26 8.43 5.61
CA TRP A 110 19.39 9.05 4.89
C TRP A 110 18.97 10.10 3.86
N ILE A 111 17.69 10.23 3.55
CA ILE A 111 17.14 11.22 2.63
C ILE A 111 16.34 12.26 3.41
N LEU A 112 16.58 13.54 3.12
CA LEU A 112 15.76 14.62 3.67
C LEU A 112 14.34 14.55 3.11
N ARG A 113 13.36 14.79 3.96
CA ARG A 113 11.94 14.74 3.63
C ARG A 113 11.28 16.04 4.06
N ASP A 114 10.36 16.52 3.23
CA ASP A 114 9.52 17.69 3.54
C ASP A 114 8.29 17.26 4.37
N ALA A 115 7.86 15.98 4.25
CA ALA A 115 6.83 15.41 5.09
C ALA A 115 6.98 13.88 5.23
N ASP A 116 6.69 13.38 6.42
CA ASP A 116 6.60 11.96 6.77
C ASP A 116 5.17 11.58 7.12
N LEU A 117 4.53 10.76 6.28
CA LEU A 117 3.21 10.20 6.49
C LEU A 117 3.35 8.76 6.97
N VAL A 118 2.81 8.46 8.15
CA VAL A 118 2.84 7.10 8.70
C VAL A 118 1.44 6.53 8.72
N ILE A 119 1.25 5.38 8.06
CA ILE A 119 -0.01 4.66 8.09
C ILE A 119 0.06 3.49 9.07
N ILE A 120 -0.96 3.36 9.91
CA ILE A 120 -1.08 2.30 10.91
C ILE A 120 -2.50 1.73 10.85
N ASP A 121 -2.62 0.41 10.96
CA ASP A 121 -3.90 -0.25 11.05
C ASP A 121 -4.57 0.07 12.41
N GLN A 122 -5.83 0.50 12.38
CA GLN A 122 -6.60 0.81 13.59
C GLN A 122 -6.71 -0.42 14.50
N SER A 123 -6.94 -1.60 13.95
CA SER A 123 -7.05 -2.83 14.73
C SER A 123 -5.73 -3.19 15.41
N PHE A 124 -4.59 -2.90 14.76
CA PHE A 124 -3.27 -3.08 15.37
C PHE A 124 -3.06 -2.16 16.57
N VAL A 125 -3.46 -0.88 16.46
CA VAL A 125 -3.33 0.09 17.57
C VAL A 125 -4.21 -0.31 18.76
N ASN A 126 -5.39 -0.85 18.49
CA ASN A 126 -6.40 -1.16 19.51
C ASN A 126 -6.33 -2.62 20.00
N THR A 127 -5.40 -3.44 19.48
CA THR A 127 -5.27 -4.82 19.96
C THR A 127 -4.91 -4.87 21.44
N LYS A 128 -5.45 -5.88 22.12
CA LYS A 128 -5.10 -6.22 23.51
C LYS A 128 -3.98 -7.24 23.59
N ASP A 129 -3.53 -7.75 22.46
CA ASP A 129 -2.41 -8.68 22.41
C ASP A 129 -1.09 -7.90 22.48
N PHE A 130 -0.51 -7.86 23.67
CA PHE A 130 0.76 -7.19 23.94
C PHE A 130 1.94 -7.74 23.15
N PHE A 131 1.89 -8.99 22.69
CA PHE A 131 2.96 -9.57 21.88
C PHE A 131 3.09 -8.90 20.53
N THR A 132 1.98 -8.51 19.91
CA THR A 132 2.01 -7.81 18.60
C THR A 132 2.72 -6.46 18.69
N HIS A 133 2.71 -5.79 19.85
CA HIS A 133 3.38 -4.50 20.08
C HIS A 133 4.87 -4.62 20.42
N ASN A 134 5.45 -5.82 20.32
CA ASN A 134 6.90 -5.99 20.43
C ASN A 134 7.60 -5.74 19.10
N LEU A 135 8.89 -5.44 19.19
CA LEU A 135 9.74 -5.34 18.00
C LEU A 135 9.97 -6.73 17.38
N LEU A 136 10.17 -6.76 16.08
CA LEU A 136 10.65 -7.95 15.37
C LEU A 136 11.91 -8.51 16.03
N PRO A 137 12.08 -9.84 16.14
CA PRO A 137 11.17 -10.90 15.68
C PRO A 137 10.09 -11.31 16.71
N ALA A 138 10.02 -10.66 17.87
CA ALA A 138 9.15 -11.05 18.98
C ALA A 138 7.71 -10.54 18.83
N GLY A 139 7.46 -9.63 17.91
CA GLY A 139 6.15 -9.06 17.57
C GLY A 139 6.19 -8.45 16.18
N ASP A 140 5.23 -7.54 15.90
CA ASP A 140 4.99 -7.02 14.55
C ASP A 140 5.54 -5.61 14.32
N LEU A 141 6.21 -5.00 15.30
CA LEU A 141 6.78 -3.67 15.16
C LEU A 141 8.15 -3.71 14.46
N ARG A 142 8.31 -2.88 13.44
CA ARG A 142 9.60 -2.56 12.79
C ARG A 142 10.35 -1.49 13.60
N GLU A 143 9.61 -0.58 14.22
CA GLU A 143 10.09 0.44 15.15
C GLU A 143 9.07 0.64 16.28
N ARG A 144 9.54 1.08 17.45
CA ARG A 144 8.67 1.37 18.59
C ARG A 144 7.73 2.54 18.28
N PHE A 145 6.60 2.63 18.98
CA PHE A 145 5.61 3.72 18.82
C PHE A 145 6.20 5.12 19.03
N GLU A 146 7.23 5.25 19.85
CA GLU A 146 7.93 6.52 20.03
C GLU A 146 8.51 7.10 18.74
N SER A 147 8.77 6.25 17.75
CA SER A 147 9.24 6.68 16.43
C SER A 147 8.22 7.56 15.69
N LEU A 148 6.94 7.47 16.05
CA LEU A 148 5.87 8.33 15.51
C LEU A 148 6.11 9.82 15.76
N LYS A 149 6.93 10.17 16.75
CA LYS A 149 7.36 11.57 16.97
C LYS A 149 8.02 12.19 15.73
N ARG A 150 8.59 11.38 14.83
CA ARG A 150 9.20 11.88 13.59
C ARG A 150 8.19 12.14 12.48
N SER A 151 6.99 11.60 12.57
CA SER A 151 5.97 11.79 11.52
C SER A 151 5.34 13.17 11.60
N ASP A 152 4.97 13.72 10.47
CA ASP A 152 4.19 14.97 10.35
C ASP A 152 2.68 14.68 10.44
N ALA A 153 2.27 13.51 9.95
CA ALA A 153 0.90 13.05 10.07
C ALA A 153 0.82 11.54 10.21
N ILE A 154 -0.22 11.08 10.92
CA ILE A 154 -0.55 9.68 11.11
C ILE A 154 -1.87 9.40 10.43
N ILE A 155 -1.92 8.33 9.62
CA ILE A 155 -3.11 7.84 8.97
C ILE A 155 -3.54 6.56 9.66
N LEU A 156 -4.64 6.61 10.40
CA LEU A 156 -5.28 5.42 10.97
C LEU A 156 -6.14 4.76 9.89
N ASN A 157 -5.68 3.62 9.39
CA ASN A 157 -6.41 2.83 8.42
C ASN A 157 -7.33 1.86 9.14
N ARG A 158 -8.63 2.10 9.07
CA ARG A 158 -9.63 1.18 9.60
C ARG A 158 -10.07 0.10 8.60
N LYS A 159 -9.48 0.15 7.40
CA LYS A 159 -9.87 -0.76 6.30
C LYS A 159 -11.40 -0.73 6.09
N PHE A 160 -12.08 -1.82 6.40
CA PHE A 160 -13.54 -1.97 6.27
C PHE A 160 -14.27 -1.94 7.63
N LEU A 161 -13.52 -1.70 8.72
CA LEU A 161 -14.08 -1.67 10.07
C LEU A 161 -14.71 -0.31 10.37
N GLU A 162 -15.57 -0.28 11.37
CA GLU A 162 -16.10 0.96 11.90
C GLU A 162 -14.99 1.78 12.58
N LYS A 163 -15.21 3.09 12.67
CA LYS A 163 -14.27 3.97 13.34
C LYS A 163 -14.33 3.71 14.85
N GLU A 164 -13.18 3.42 15.42
CA GLU A 164 -13.00 3.25 16.86
C GLU A 164 -12.11 4.35 17.41
N GLU A 165 -12.29 4.68 18.68
CA GLU A 165 -11.36 5.53 19.41
C GLU A 165 -10.04 4.77 19.64
N ILE A 166 -8.94 5.54 19.67
CA ILE A 166 -7.63 5.00 20.02
C ILE A 166 -7.69 4.58 21.51
N ASN A 167 -7.19 3.35 21.78
CA ASN A 167 -7.05 2.85 23.15
C ASN A 167 -6.33 3.87 24.04
N GLN A 168 -6.82 4.04 25.26
CA GLN A 168 -6.34 5.04 26.20
C GLN A 168 -4.81 4.95 26.43
N GLU A 169 -4.27 3.74 26.53
CA GLU A 169 -2.85 3.50 26.73
C GLU A 169 -2.00 3.95 25.54
N MET A 170 -2.59 3.94 24.34
CA MET A 170 -1.95 4.31 23.10
C MET A 170 -2.03 5.80 22.78
N LYS A 171 -2.99 6.53 23.36
CA LYS A 171 -3.23 7.96 23.07
C LYS A 171 -1.96 8.80 23.19
N LYS A 172 -1.10 8.55 24.17
CA LYS A 172 0.18 9.24 24.38
C LYS A 172 1.13 9.27 23.19
N TYR A 173 1.04 8.27 22.28
CA TYR A 173 1.89 8.21 21.07
C TYR A 173 1.34 9.03 19.91
N PHE A 174 0.07 9.44 20.03
CA PHE A 174 -0.68 10.16 19.01
C PHE A 174 -0.91 11.64 19.39
N GLU A 175 -0.59 12.02 20.63
CA GLU A 175 -0.66 13.41 21.09
C GLU A 175 0.18 14.33 20.20
N GLU A 176 -0.31 15.55 19.96
CA GLU A 176 0.33 16.57 19.13
C GLU A 176 0.50 16.21 17.65
N LYS A 177 -0.05 15.06 17.20
CA LYS A 177 0.01 14.62 15.79
C LYS A 177 -1.26 14.97 15.04
N LYS A 178 -1.09 15.31 13.76
CA LYS A 178 -2.23 15.37 12.83
C LYS A 178 -2.67 13.94 12.51
N ILE A 179 -3.87 13.57 12.90
CA ILE A 179 -4.42 12.24 12.68
C ILE A 179 -5.51 12.32 11.62
N TYR A 180 -5.36 11.50 10.61
CA TYR A 180 -6.37 11.29 9.57
C TYR A 180 -6.87 9.84 9.63
N THR A 181 -8.13 9.62 9.31
CA THR A 181 -8.70 8.27 9.21
C THR A 181 -8.87 7.91 7.75
N ALA A 182 -8.32 6.76 7.34
CA ALA A 182 -8.54 6.16 6.04
C ALA A 182 -9.46 4.94 6.17
N TYR A 183 -10.21 4.67 5.09
CA TYR A 183 -11.04 3.46 5.00
C TYR A 183 -11.17 3.03 3.55
N TYR A 184 -11.48 1.75 3.35
CA TYR A 184 -11.75 1.19 2.03
C TYR A 184 -13.26 1.13 1.78
N LYS A 185 -13.64 1.46 0.57
CA LYS A 185 -15.01 1.36 0.08
C LYS A 185 -15.00 0.61 -1.24
N ALA A 186 -15.82 -0.41 -1.38
CA ALA A 186 -16.09 -0.99 -2.69
C ALA A 186 -16.83 0.05 -3.53
N ILE A 187 -16.40 0.23 -4.76
CA ILE A 187 -16.98 1.21 -5.70
C ILE A 187 -17.65 0.47 -6.86
N SER A 188 -16.94 -0.47 -7.48
CA SER A 188 -17.39 -1.23 -8.65
C SER A 188 -16.68 -2.58 -8.72
N PHE A 189 -17.20 -3.48 -9.57
CA PHE A 189 -16.45 -4.64 -10.06
C PHE A 189 -15.84 -4.30 -11.42
N VAL A 190 -14.61 -4.71 -11.66
CA VAL A 190 -13.91 -4.44 -12.91
C VAL A 190 -13.52 -5.74 -13.59
N ASP A 191 -14.02 -5.99 -14.81
CA ASP A 191 -13.46 -7.02 -15.68
C ASP A 191 -12.06 -6.59 -16.13
N VAL A 192 -11.04 -7.21 -15.56
CA VAL A 192 -9.64 -6.87 -15.82
C VAL A 192 -9.25 -7.06 -17.28
N MET A 193 -9.85 -8.05 -17.97
CA MET A 193 -9.53 -8.36 -19.38
C MET A 193 -10.20 -7.39 -20.33
N ARG A 194 -11.47 -7.07 -20.09
CA ARG A 194 -12.30 -6.21 -20.96
C ARG A 194 -12.28 -4.75 -20.54
N LYS A 195 -11.79 -4.44 -19.32
CA LYS A 195 -11.81 -3.10 -18.71
C LYS A 195 -13.23 -2.53 -18.60
N ILE A 196 -14.21 -3.39 -18.36
CA ILE A 196 -15.61 -3.01 -18.16
C ILE A 196 -15.86 -2.90 -16.66
N GLU A 197 -16.47 -1.79 -16.24
CA GLU A 197 -16.95 -1.61 -14.87
C GLU A 197 -18.40 -2.05 -14.75
N TYR A 198 -18.70 -2.75 -13.66
CA TYR A 198 -20.03 -3.22 -13.27
C TYR A 198 -20.40 -2.62 -11.92
N ASN A 199 -21.69 -2.36 -11.70
CA ASN A 199 -22.17 -1.92 -10.40
C ASN A 199 -22.05 -3.04 -9.37
N LEU A 200 -21.98 -2.67 -8.10
CA LEU A 200 -21.88 -3.65 -7.00
C LEU A 200 -23.11 -4.57 -6.94
N ASP A 201 -24.28 -4.07 -7.33
CA ASP A 201 -25.53 -4.84 -7.33
C ASP A 201 -25.64 -5.84 -8.48
N ASP A 202 -24.85 -5.70 -9.56
CA ASP A 202 -24.90 -6.57 -10.74
C ASP A 202 -24.54 -8.04 -10.40
N PHE A 203 -23.82 -8.27 -9.32
CA PHE A 203 -23.38 -9.59 -8.86
C PHE A 203 -24.07 -10.07 -7.58
N LYS A 204 -25.10 -9.36 -7.14
CA LYS A 204 -25.82 -9.70 -5.92
C LYS A 204 -26.45 -11.07 -5.99
N GLY A 205 -26.09 -11.93 -5.02
CA GLY A 205 -26.62 -13.30 -4.93
C GLY A 205 -26.11 -14.29 -5.97
N GLN A 206 -25.20 -13.88 -6.87
CA GLN A 206 -24.61 -14.80 -7.84
C GLN A 206 -23.60 -15.74 -7.16
N GLU A 207 -23.55 -16.98 -7.62
CA GLU A 207 -22.47 -17.89 -7.23
C GLU A 207 -21.14 -17.41 -7.81
N SER A 208 -20.13 -17.33 -6.94
CA SER A 208 -18.83 -16.80 -7.30
C SER A 208 -17.72 -17.67 -6.73
N LEU A 209 -16.63 -17.82 -7.48
CA LEU A 209 -15.36 -18.31 -6.95
C LEU A 209 -14.51 -17.11 -6.52
N VAL A 210 -14.32 -16.93 -5.22
CA VAL A 210 -13.46 -15.89 -4.69
C VAL A 210 -12.02 -16.35 -4.62
N VAL A 211 -11.12 -15.67 -5.31
CA VAL A 211 -9.68 -15.96 -5.30
C VAL A 211 -8.94 -14.79 -4.67
N SER A 212 -8.11 -15.06 -3.68
CA SER A 212 -7.34 -14.03 -2.98
C SER A 212 -5.94 -14.51 -2.62
N GLY A 213 -4.95 -13.63 -2.78
CA GLY A 213 -3.56 -13.84 -2.41
C GLY A 213 -2.98 -12.57 -1.76
N ILE A 214 -3.71 -11.98 -0.81
CA ILE A 214 -3.37 -10.74 -0.09
C ILE A 214 -3.12 -11.02 1.39
N ALA A 215 -2.46 -10.10 2.09
CA ALA A 215 -2.10 -10.22 3.50
C ALA A 215 -3.31 -10.38 4.45
N ASP A 216 -4.47 -9.77 4.12
CA ASP A 216 -5.69 -9.85 4.92
C ASP A 216 -6.89 -10.30 4.08
N PRO A 217 -7.00 -11.61 3.80
CA PRO A 217 -8.11 -12.15 3.01
C PRO A 217 -9.48 -11.98 3.68
N GLN A 218 -9.51 -11.95 5.03
CA GLN A 218 -10.78 -11.84 5.76
C GLN A 218 -11.44 -10.48 5.54
N SER A 219 -10.67 -9.40 5.55
CA SER A 219 -11.18 -8.07 5.22
C SER A 219 -11.77 -8.02 3.81
N PHE A 220 -11.14 -8.68 2.83
CA PHE A 220 -11.67 -8.77 1.47
C PHE A 220 -12.98 -9.56 1.39
N LEU A 221 -13.05 -10.72 2.07
CA LEU A 221 -14.29 -11.50 2.14
C LEU A 221 -15.42 -10.72 2.81
N ASN A 222 -15.11 -9.97 3.87
CA ASN A 222 -16.09 -9.15 4.57
C ASN A 222 -16.70 -8.07 3.68
N ILE A 223 -15.90 -7.44 2.79
CA ILE A 223 -16.47 -6.44 1.88
C ILE A 223 -17.33 -7.08 0.79
N LEU A 224 -16.92 -8.25 0.25
CA LEU A 224 -17.74 -8.98 -0.69
C LEU A 224 -19.09 -9.37 -0.10
N ASN A 225 -19.10 -9.84 1.15
CA ASN A 225 -20.33 -10.13 1.89
C ASN A 225 -21.20 -8.87 2.09
N LYS A 226 -20.60 -7.71 2.40
CA LYS A 226 -21.33 -6.43 2.54
C LYS A 226 -22.01 -5.99 1.22
N VAL A 227 -21.46 -6.35 0.09
CA VAL A 227 -22.07 -6.09 -1.24
C VAL A 227 -22.85 -7.30 -1.75
N HIS A 228 -23.17 -8.24 -0.87
CA HIS A 228 -24.03 -9.39 -1.14
C HIS A 228 -23.54 -10.39 -2.19
N VAL A 229 -22.22 -10.47 -2.38
CA VAL A 229 -21.60 -11.53 -3.20
C VAL A 229 -21.50 -12.80 -2.37
N ASN A 230 -21.86 -13.96 -2.97
CA ASN A 230 -21.69 -15.24 -2.31
C ASN A 230 -20.19 -15.61 -2.24
N THR A 231 -19.67 -15.78 -1.02
CA THR A 231 -18.26 -16.10 -0.75
C THR A 231 -18.03 -17.51 -0.24
N GLN A 232 -18.97 -18.43 -0.45
CA GLN A 232 -18.87 -19.83 0.00
C GLN A 232 -17.72 -20.55 -0.73
N ASN A 233 -17.63 -20.38 -2.03
CA ASN A 233 -16.55 -20.95 -2.85
C ASN A 233 -15.37 -20.00 -2.86
N LYS A 234 -14.24 -20.40 -2.23
CA LYS A 234 -13.07 -19.54 -2.11
C LYS A 234 -11.76 -20.32 -2.18
N LEU A 235 -10.77 -19.73 -2.85
CA LEU A 235 -9.38 -20.16 -2.89
C LEU A 235 -8.51 -19.06 -2.29
N ILE A 236 -7.99 -19.30 -1.12
CA ILE A 236 -7.15 -18.33 -0.40
C ILE A 236 -5.70 -18.78 -0.49
N PHE A 237 -4.86 -17.95 -1.09
CA PHE A 237 -3.44 -18.17 -1.22
C PHE A 237 -2.68 -17.24 -0.25
N ARG A 238 -1.40 -17.57 0.00
CA ARG A 238 -0.52 -16.71 0.78
C ARG A 238 -0.29 -15.37 0.06
N ASP A 239 0.05 -14.35 0.82
CA ASP A 239 0.41 -13.03 0.31
C ASP A 239 1.54 -13.09 -0.72
N HIS A 240 1.48 -12.25 -1.75
CA HIS A 240 2.42 -12.20 -2.88
C HIS A 240 2.66 -13.57 -3.57
N LYS A 241 1.61 -14.40 -3.64
CA LYS A 241 1.70 -15.72 -4.28
C LYS A 241 1.90 -15.60 -5.79
N ASN A 242 2.96 -16.22 -6.30
CA ASN A 242 3.12 -16.51 -7.73
C ASN A 242 2.30 -17.76 -8.07
N TYR A 243 1.29 -17.63 -8.93
CA TYR A 243 0.41 -18.74 -9.32
C TYR A 243 1.10 -19.66 -10.30
N THR A 244 1.06 -20.96 -10.03
CA THR A 244 1.49 -22.01 -10.95
C THR A 244 0.43 -22.28 -12.01
N LEU A 245 0.81 -22.89 -13.14
CA LEU A 245 -0.16 -23.30 -14.17
C LEU A 245 -1.26 -24.22 -13.61
N LYS A 246 -0.92 -25.10 -12.67
CA LYS A 246 -1.89 -25.99 -12.02
C LYS A 246 -2.91 -25.21 -11.18
N GLU A 247 -2.47 -24.19 -10.44
CA GLU A 247 -3.36 -23.34 -9.64
C GLU A 247 -4.25 -22.48 -10.55
N VAL A 248 -3.73 -21.96 -11.65
CA VAL A 248 -4.52 -21.23 -12.65
C VAL A 248 -5.59 -22.13 -13.28
N GLN A 249 -5.29 -23.42 -13.51
CA GLN A 249 -6.27 -24.39 -13.99
C GLN A 249 -7.36 -24.72 -12.97
N GLN A 250 -7.06 -24.65 -11.66
CA GLN A 250 -8.08 -24.82 -10.61
C GLN A 250 -9.02 -23.61 -10.48
N ILE A 251 -8.57 -22.43 -10.90
CA ILE A 251 -9.36 -21.19 -10.86
C ILE A 251 -10.32 -21.10 -12.07
N ARG A 252 -10.03 -21.81 -13.16
CA ARG A 252 -10.85 -21.86 -14.38
C ARG A 252 -11.97 -22.90 -14.30
#